data_04721ee52f550fb8a5756f09b1d448fe
#
_entry.id   04721ee52f550fb8a5756f09b1d448fe
#
_cell.length_a   1.000
_cell.length_b   1.000
_cell.length_c   1.000
_cell.angle_alpha   90.00
_cell.angle_beta   90.00
_cell.angle_gamma   90.00
#
_symmetry.space_group_name_H-M   'P 1'
#
loop_
_entity.id
_entity.type
_entity.pdbx_description
1 polymer ?
#
loop_
_entity_poly.entity_id
_entity_poly.type
_entity_poly.pdbx_seq_one_letter_code
_entity_poly.pdbx_strand_id
1 'polypeptide(L)'
;MEQKGHLGRVLALIEERGWSYTYNEEDGLGSIDFDYRGVPYHIWEFEDRERGVETNLRSGGRQEEILGDYETALLDLIKEWH
;
A
#
# COMPACT_ATOMS: atom_id res chain seq x y z
N MET A 1 10.31 12.08 -16.23
CA MET A 1 9.25 11.11 -16.17
C MET A 1 8.43 11.26 -14.92
N GLU A 2 7.18 11.36 -15.10
CA GLU A 2 6.31 11.64 -14.02
C GLU A 2 5.91 10.38 -13.28
N GLN A 3 5.96 10.44 -11.98
CA GLN A 3 5.56 9.32 -11.18
C GLN A 3 4.07 9.42 -10.89
N LYS A 4 3.34 8.34 -11.18
CA LYS A 4 1.91 8.39 -11.04
C LYS A 4 1.49 7.78 -9.75
N GLY A 5 1.50 7.91 -8.80
CA GLY A 5 1.17 7.29 -7.54
C GLY A 5 2.36 7.35 -6.63
N HIS A 6 2.15 6.96 -5.42
CA HIS A 6 3.17 7.05 -4.39
C HIS A 6 3.38 5.71 -3.71
N LEU A 7 3.19 4.62 -4.46
CA LEU A 7 3.34 3.28 -3.92
C LEU A 7 4.51 2.52 -4.51
N GLY A 8 5.37 3.22 -5.27
CA GLY A 8 6.46 2.54 -5.96
C GLY A 8 7.41 1.81 -5.04
N ARG A 9 7.79 2.44 -3.93
CA ARG A 9 8.72 1.81 -2.98
C ARG A 9 8.04 0.68 -2.23
N VAL A 10 6.76 0.82 -1.92
CA VAL A 10 6.00 -0.24 -1.26
C VAL A 10 5.91 -1.45 -2.18
N LEU A 11 5.59 -1.21 -3.44
CA LEU A 11 5.48 -2.28 -4.41
C LEU A 11 6.82 -2.99 -4.59
N ALA A 12 7.91 -2.22 -4.64
CA ALA A 12 9.23 -2.79 -4.79
C ALA A 12 9.57 -3.70 -3.61
N LEU A 13 9.19 -3.31 -2.40
CA LEU A 13 9.44 -4.14 -1.23
C LEU A 13 8.64 -5.43 -1.29
N ILE A 14 7.38 -5.34 -1.69
CA ILE A 14 6.53 -6.52 -1.83
C ILE A 14 7.14 -7.49 -2.84
N GLU A 15 7.61 -6.95 -3.95
CA GLU A 15 8.27 -7.78 -4.98
C GLU A 15 9.55 -8.41 -4.46
N GLU A 16 10.33 -7.63 -3.73
CA GLU A 16 11.58 -8.11 -3.18
C GLU A 16 11.35 -9.25 -2.19
N ARG A 17 10.29 -9.16 -1.42
CA ARG A 17 9.97 -10.20 -0.43
C ARG A 17 9.30 -11.41 -1.07
N GLY A 18 8.89 -11.30 -2.33
CA GLY A 18 8.29 -12.42 -3.03
C GLY A 18 6.86 -12.71 -2.61
N TRP A 19 6.18 -11.73 -2.04
CA TRP A 19 4.79 -11.92 -1.65
C TRP A 19 3.90 -11.86 -2.89
N SER A 20 2.84 -12.65 -2.88
CA SER A 20 1.88 -12.67 -3.98
C SER A 20 1.07 -11.38 -3.95
N TYR A 21 0.93 -10.71 -5.10
CA TYR A 21 0.23 -9.44 -5.12
C TYR A 21 -0.41 -9.17 -6.47
N THR A 22 -1.35 -8.24 -6.47
CA THR A 22 -1.95 -7.68 -7.66
C THR A 22 -1.88 -6.16 -7.55
N TYR A 23 -1.49 -5.50 -8.62
CA TYR A 23 -1.40 -4.04 -8.65
C TYR A 23 -2.23 -3.51 -9.81
N ASN A 24 -3.02 -2.49 -9.51
CA ASN A 24 -3.80 -1.78 -10.52
C ASN A 24 -3.62 -0.28 -10.31
N GLU A 25 -3.78 0.47 -11.40
CA GLU A 25 -3.69 1.91 -11.32
C GLU A 25 -4.80 2.50 -12.17
N GLU A 26 -5.47 3.54 -11.63
CA GLU A 26 -6.57 4.19 -12.33
C GLU A 26 -6.53 5.66 -11.96
N ASP A 27 -6.45 6.53 -12.97
CA ASP A 27 -6.45 7.98 -12.76
C ASP A 27 -5.33 8.43 -11.83
N GLY A 28 -4.17 7.76 -11.91
CA GLY A 28 -3.02 8.13 -11.11
C GLY A 28 -3.07 7.62 -9.69
N LEU A 29 -4.05 6.79 -9.38
CA LEU A 29 -4.19 6.20 -8.04
C LEU A 29 -3.96 4.71 -8.14
N GLY A 30 -3.06 4.20 -7.32
CA GLY A 30 -2.70 2.80 -7.35
C GLY A 30 -3.42 2.02 -6.28
N SER A 31 -3.60 0.73 -6.53
CA SER A 31 -4.15 -0.16 -5.53
C SER A 31 -3.36 -1.46 -5.55
N ILE A 32 -2.96 -1.90 -4.37
CA ILE A 32 -2.21 -3.13 -4.20
C ILE A 32 -3.02 -4.05 -3.32
N ASP A 33 -3.20 -5.28 -3.77
CA ASP A 33 -3.77 -6.34 -2.95
C ASP A 33 -2.72 -7.42 -2.86
N PHE A 34 -2.34 -7.81 -1.66
CA PHE A 34 -1.30 -8.81 -1.49
C PHE A 34 -1.61 -9.72 -0.32
N ASP A 35 -0.95 -10.88 -0.33
CA ASP A 35 -1.10 -11.86 0.74
C ASP A 35 0.18 -11.94 1.54
N TYR A 36 0.06 -12.02 2.84
CA TYR A 36 1.19 -12.21 3.71
C TYR A 36 0.79 -13.26 4.76
N ARG A 37 1.48 -14.39 4.70
CA ARG A 37 1.23 -15.52 5.60
C ARG A 37 -0.23 -15.96 5.59
N GLY A 38 -0.82 -15.95 4.40
CA GLY A 38 -2.19 -16.42 4.23
C GLY A 38 -3.24 -15.40 4.58
N VAL A 39 -2.86 -14.17 4.91
CA VAL A 39 -3.80 -13.12 5.25
C VAL A 39 -3.82 -12.10 4.12
N PRO A 40 -4.99 -11.77 3.59
CA PRO A 40 -5.07 -10.78 2.52
C PRO A 40 -5.02 -9.35 3.08
N TYR A 41 -4.16 -8.55 2.48
CA TYR A 41 -4.02 -7.13 2.84
C TYR A 41 -4.23 -6.28 1.61
N HIS A 42 -4.60 -5.02 1.82
CA HIS A 42 -4.78 -4.10 0.71
C HIS A 42 -4.23 -2.72 1.06
N ILE A 43 -3.80 -2.02 0.01
CA ILE A 43 -3.34 -0.64 0.09
C ILE A 43 -3.94 0.06 -1.11
N TRP A 44 -4.93 0.91 -0.91
CA TRP A 44 -5.66 1.56 -1.99
C TRP A 44 -5.51 3.07 -1.86
N GLU A 45 -4.87 3.70 -2.85
CA GLU A 45 -4.75 5.16 -2.86
C GLU A 45 -6.10 5.80 -3.17
N PHE A 46 -6.35 6.93 -2.55
CA PHE A 46 -7.52 7.71 -2.85
C PHE A 46 -7.15 9.19 -2.84
N GLU A 47 -7.96 9.98 -3.49
CA GLU A 47 -7.81 11.43 -3.46
C GLU A 47 -9.17 12.05 -3.30
N ASP A 48 -9.35 12.78 -2.23
CA ASP A 48 -10.56 13.51 -1.95
C ASP A 48 -10.13 14.94 -1.72
N ARG A 49 -10.21 15.46 -0.52
CA ARG A 49 -9.62 16.75 -0.21
C ARG A 49 -8.11 16.61 -0.01
N GLU A 50 -7.71 15.46 0.41
CA GLU A 50 -6.31 15.11 0.57
C GLU A 50 -6.07 13.78 -0.07
N ARG A 51 -4.81 13.50 -0.37
CA ARG A 51 -4.42 12.22 -0.91
C ARG A 51 -3.99 11.31 0.23
N GLY A 52 -4.42 10.06 0.18
CA GLY A 52 -4.06 9.11 1.21
C GLY A 52 -4.26 7.69 0.72
N VAL A 53 -4.21 6.75 1.65
CA VAL A 53 -4.48 5.34 1.36
C VAL A 53 -5.46 4.77 2.35
N GLU A 54 -6.26 3.81 1.87
CA GLU A 54 -7.04 2.94 2.74
C GLU A 54 -6.31 1.63 2.84
N THR A 55 -6.13 1.13 4.04
CA THR A 55 -5.38 -0.10 4.23
C THR A 55 -5.84 -0.82 5.49
N ASN A 56 -5.57 -2.12 5.54
CA ASN A 56 -5.86 -2.94 6.72
C ASN A 56 -4.59 -3.53 7.31
N LEU A 57 -3.46 -2.83 7.14
CA LEU A 57 -2.16 -3.35 7.56
C LEU A 57 -1.98 -3.38 9.07
N ARG A 58 -2.67 -2.52 9.80
CA ARG A 58 -2.55 -2.50 11.25
C ARG A 58 -3.95 -2.47 11.86
N SER A 59 -4.05 -2.14 13.12
CA SER A 59 -5.34 -2.06 13.82
C SER A 59 -6.08 -3.39 13.83
N GLY A 60 -5.33 -4.50 13.85
CA GLY A 60 -5.94 -5.82 13.91
C GLY A 60 -6.67 -6.19 12.62
N GLY A 61 -6.25 -5.65 11.49
CA GLY A 61 -6.86 -5.93 10.21
C GLY A 61 -8.02 -5.04 9.88
N ARG A 62 -8.32 -4.05 10.70
CA ARG A 62 -9.37 -3.11 10.40
C ARG A 62 -8.91 -2.12 9.35
N GLN A 63 -9.85 -1.66 8.55
CA GLN A 63 -9.56 -0.67 7.55
C GLN A 63 -9.37 0.69 8.19
N GLU A 64 -8.34 1.39 7.75
CA GLU A 64 -8.05 2.74 8.23
C GLU A 64 -7.49 3.56 7.09
N GLU A 65 -7.45 4.86 7.28
CA GLU A 65 -6.91 5.78 6.29
C GLU A 65 -5.61 6.37 6.82
N ILE A 66 -4.62 6.47 5.95
CA ILE A 66 -3.36 7.11 6.28
C ILE A 66 -3.17 8.26 5.29
N LEU A 67 -2.97 9.45 5.83
CA LEU A 67 -2.80 10.66 5.03
C LEU A 67 -1.36 11.12 5.10
N GLY A 68 -1.03 12.11 4.28
CA GLY A 68 0.30 12.69 4.28
C GLY A 68 1.30 11.79 3.57
N ASP A 69 2.47 11.60 4.15
CA ASP A 69 3.50 10.76 3.56
C ASP A 69 3.20 9.30 3.86
N TYR A 70 2.17 8.80 3.21
CA TYR A 70 1.71 7.44 3.49
C TYR A 70 2.68 6.38 2.97
N GLU A 71 3.47 6.69 1.96
CA GLU A 71 4.43 5.70 1.46
C GLU A 71 5.43 5.35 2.54
N THR A 72 5.98 6.34 3.22
CA THR A 72 6.91 6.09 4.32
C THR A 72 6.22 5.35 5.46
N ALA A 73 5.00 5.75 5.79
CA ALA A 73 4.27 5.09 6.87
C ALA A 73 4.01 3.62 6.54
N LEU A 74 3.64 3.33 5.29
CA LEU A 74 3.41 1.96 4.88
C LEU A 74 4.68 1.13 4.92
N LEU A 75 5.79 1.71 4.44
CA LEU A 75 7.06 1.01 4.49
C LEU A 75 7.46 0.69 5.92
N ASP A 76 7.25 1.62 6.83
CA ASP A 76 7.56 1.38 8.23
C ASP A 76 6.73 0.24 8.82
N LEU A 77 5.51 0.07 8.33
CA LEU A 77 4.66 -1.00 8.82
C LEU A 77 5.12 -2.37 8.34
N ILE A 78 5.55 -2.49 7.09
CA ILE A 78 5.80 -3.80 6.50
C ILE A 78 7.28 -4.16 6.40
N LYS A 79 8.19 -3.23 6.63
CA LYS A 79 9.61 -3.53 6.47
C LYS A 79 10.09 -4.60 7.45
N GLU A 80 9.42 -4.74 8.57
CA GLU A 80 9.77 -5.74 9.58
C GLU A 80 9.11 -7.10 9.33
N TRP A 81 8.25 -7.19 8.35
CA TRP A 81 7.54 -8.43 8.06
C TRP A 81 8.47 -9.39 7.32
N HIS A 82 8.47 -10.62 7.76
CA HIS A 82 9.35 -11.66 7.16
C HIS A 82 8.58 -12.83 6.64
#